data_2af0f4226db5ee3996195f179ba3de14
#
_entry.id   2af0f4226db5ee3996195f179ba3de14
#
_cell.length_a   1.000
_cell.length_b   1.000
_cell.length_c   1.000
_cell.angle_alpha   90.00
_cell.angle_beta   90.00
_cell.angle_gamma   90.00
#
_symmetry.space_group_name_H-M   'P 1'
#
loop_
_entity.id
_entity.type
_entity.pdbx_description
1 polymer ?
#
loop_
_entity_poly.entity_id
_entity_poly.type
_entity_poly.pdbx_seq_one_letter_code
_entity_poly.pdbx_strand_id
1 'polypeptide(L)'
;MNNKRGFASDNNAGVHPRIFEAMQKVNEGHVVAYGDDIYTEEAIQKMKDVFGGDIEAYFVFIGTAANVLGLEASTESFNAIICAETSHIHVDECGAPERFTGCKMLSVETADGKLTIEGIKKHMHGFGFEHHSQPGVISITQATELGTVYTVKEIKVLSDYAHSHNMYLHMDGARL
;
A
#
# COMPACT_ATOMS: atom_id res chain seq x y z
N MET A 1 -35.32 0.31 -9.48
CA MET A 1 -33.86 0.41 -9.43
C MET A 1 -33.26 -0.95 -9.78
N ASN A 2 -32.27 -0.99 -10.65
CA ASN A 2 -31.67 -2.25 -11.09
C ASN A 2 -30.74 -2.77 -9.97
N ASN A 3 -31.15 -3.86 -9.32
CA ASN A 3 -30.45 -4.45 -8.18
C ASN A 3 -29.28 -5.37 -8.61
N LYS A 4 -28.73 -5.16 -9.81
CA LYS A 4 -27.62 -5.96 -10.32
C LYS A 4 -26.31 -5.51 -9.67
N ARG A 5 -25.63 -6.43 -9.02
CA ARG A 5 -24.27 -6.25 -8.54
C ARG A 5 -23.30 -6.45 -9.70
N GLY A 6 -22.39 -5.48 -9.92
CA GLY A 6 -21.34 -5.58 -10.91
C GLY A 6 -20.04 -6.07 -10.28
N PHE A 7 -19.14 -6.57 -11.13
CA PHE A 7 -17.78 -6.97 -10.73
C PHE A 7 -16.70 -6.07 -11.36
N ALA A 8 -17.10 -4.90 -11.88
CA ALA A 8 -16.17 -3.99 -12.54
C ALA A 8 -15.27 -3.26 -11.52
N SER A 9 -15.83 -2.80 -10.40
CA SER A 9 -15.10 -2.13 -9.32
C SER A 9 -15.92 -2.16 -8.04
N ASP A 10 -15.27 -2.37 -6.92
CA ASP A 10 -15.83 -2.20 -5.58
C ASP A 10 -16.22 -0.74 -5.30
N ASN A 11 -15.55 0.24 -5.93
CA ASN A 11 -15.91 1.66 -5.85
C ASN A 11 -17.32 1.98 -6.39
N ASN A 12 -17.93 1.08 -7.13
CA ASN A 12 -19.31 1.21 -7.63
C ASN A 12 -20.36 0.83 -6.57
N ALA A 13 -19.94 0.29 -5.43
CA ALA A 13 -20.84 -0.10 -4.35
C ALA A 13 -21.31 1.11 -3.54
N GLY A 14 -22.54 1.04 -3.04
CA GLY A 14 -23.01 2.00 -2.04
C GLY A 14 -22.41 1.74 -0.67
N VAL A 15 -22.52 2.72 0.20
CA VAL A 15 -22.07 2.61 1.60
C VAL A 15 -22.92 1.57 2.34
N HIS A 16 -22.28 0.73 3.13
CA HIS A 16 -22.97 -0.26 3.94
C HIS A 16 -23.87 0.42 5.00
N PRO A 17 -25.12 -0.03 5.22
CA PRO A 17 -26.06 0.63 6.15
C PRO A 17 -25.50 0.88 7.54
N ARG A 18 -24.73 -0.06 8.11
CA ARG A 18 -24.10 0.11 9.43
C ARG A 18 -23.09 1.26 9.49
N ILE A 19 -22.47 1.62 8.36
CA ILE A 19 -21.57 2.78 8.28
C ILE A 19 -22.40 4.07 8.37
N PHE A 20 -23.53 4.15 7.64
CA PHE A 20 -24.45 5.29 7.77
C PHE A 20 -24.99 5.45 9.20
N GLU A 21 -25.37 4.35 9.84
CA GLU A 21 -25.80 4.38 11.25
C GLU A 21 -24.70 4.90 12.17
N ALA A 22 -23.44 4.48 11.96
CA ALA A 22 -22.31 4.97 12.74
C ALA A 22 -22.08 6.48 12.49
N MET A 23 -22.13 6.93 11.24
CA MET A 23 -22.01 8.36 10.90
C MET A 23 -23.10 9.21 11.56
N GLN A 24 -24.36 8.72 11.57
CA GLN A 24 -25.46 9.43 12.25
C GLN A 24 -25.23 9.56 13.76
N LYS A 25 -24.70 8.50 14.41
CA LYS A 25 -24.44 8.51 15.86
C LYS A 25 -23.40 9.52 16.29
N VAL A 26 -22.39 9.75 15.44
CA VAL A 26 -21.29 10.66 15.76
C VAL A 26 -21.54 12.09 15.25
N ASN A 27 -22.60 12.30 14.47
CA ASN A 27 -22.95 13.62 13.90
C ASN A 27 -23.76 14.47 14.87
N GLU A 28 -23.32 14.58 16.11
CA GLU A 28 -23.96 15.37 17.16
C GLU A 28 -22.93 16.21 17.90
N GLY A 29 -23.32 17.47 18.25
CA GLY A 29 -22.48 18.37 19.03
C GLY A 29 -21.24 18.86 18.29
N HIS A 30 -20.17 19.07 19.06
CA HIS A 30 -18.88 19.54 18.56
C HIS A 30 -17.76 18.72 19.18
N VAL A 31 -16.82 18.27 18.34
CA VAL A 31 -15.57 17.63 18.74
C VAL A 31 -14.38 18.38 18.16
N VAL A 32 -13.21 18.20 18.73
CA VAL A 32 -11.96 18.77 18.19
C VAL A 32 -11.70 18.18 16.80
N ALA A 33 -11.23 19.01 15.90
CA ALA A 33 -10.91 18.60 14.52
C ALA A 33 -9.44 18.14 14.39
N TYR A 34 -9.07 17.77 13.17
CA TYR A 34 -7.69 17.47 12.77
C TYR A 34 -7.10 16.18 13.37
N GLY A 35 -7.95 15.25 13.75
CA GLY A 35 -7.51 13.96 14.29
C GLY A 35 -7.32 13.93 15.81
N ASP A 36 -7.58 15.06 16.49
CA ASP A 36 -7.51 15.16 17.95
C ASP A 36 -8.85 14.82 18.65
N ASP A 37 -9.71 14.07 17.95
CA ASP A 37 -11.02 13.67 18.43
C ASP A 37 -11.03 12.20 18.92
N ILE A 38 -12.00 11.91 19.79
CA ILE A 38 -12.14 10.59 20.40
C ILE A 38 -12.40 9.47 19.38
N TYR A 39 -13.03 9.77 18.24
CA TYR A 39 -13.34 8.77 17.21
C TYR A 39 -12.09 8.36 16.44
N THR A 40 -11.23 9.34 16.13
CA THR A 40 -9.91 9.07 15.53
C THR A 40 -9.03 8.27 16.48
N GLU A 41 -8.99 8.63 17.77
CA GLU A 41 -8.24 7.89 18.79
C GLU A 41 -8.73 6.44 18.91
N GLU A 42 -10.05 6.21 18.99
CA GLU A 42 -10.63 4.87 19.01
C GLU A 42 -10.32 4.06 17.75
N ALA A 43 -10.33 4.70 16.59
CA ALA A 43 -9.99 4.03 15.33
C ALA A 43 -8.52 3.62 15.29
N ILE A 44 -7.59 4.48 15.69
CA ILE A 44 -6.16 4.18 15.82
C ILE A 44 -5.95 3.02 16.80
N GLN A 45 -6.65 3.03 17.95
CA GLN A 45 -6.53 1.93 18.93
C GLN A 45 -6.99 0.60 18.32
N LYS A 46 -8.09 0.58 17.55
CA LYS A 46 -8.53 -0.64 16.86
C LYS A 46 -7.52 -1.13 15.83
N MET A 47 -6.83 -0.24 15.12
CA MET A 47 -5.73 -0.64 14.23
C MET A 47 -4.58 -1.27 15.03
N LYS A 48 -4.21 -0.70 16.18
CA LYS A 48 -3.21 -1.28 17.08
C LYS A 48 -3.62 -2.65 17.63
N ASP A 49 -4.89 -2.84 17.94
CA ASP A 49 -5.43 -4.12 18.42
C ASP A 49 -5.33 -5.23 17.34
N VAL A 50 -5.47 -4.86 16.07
CA VAL A 50 -5.41 -5.81 14.92
C VAL A 50 -3.99 -6.09 14.49
N PHE A 51 -3.15 -5.05 14.34
CA PHE A 51 -1.82 -5.14 13.73
C PHE A 51 -0.67 -5.19 14.75
N GLY A 52 -0.97 -5.04 16.03
CA GLY A 52 0.01 -4.96 17.11
C GLY A 52 0.21 -3.53 17.62
N GLY A 53 0.64 -3.41 18.87
CA GLY A 53 0.77 -2.12 19.56
C GLY A 53 1.90 -1.21 19.04
N ASP A 54 2.85 -1.75 18.30
CA ASP A 54 4.05 -1.04 17.80
C ASP A 54 3.85 -0.59 16.35
N ILE A 55 2.73 0.12 16.11
CA ILE A 55 2.41 0.72 14.81
C ILE A 55 1.97 2.16 14.98
N GLU A 56 2.15 2.95 13.93
CA GLU A 56 1.48 4.23 13.72
C GLU A 56 0.42 4.09 12.63
N ALA A 57 -0.73 4.75 12.81
CA ALA A 57 -1.83 4.72 11.86
C ALA A 57 -2.20 6.15 11.42
N TYR A 58 -2.25 6.37 10.12
CA TYR A 58 -2.57 7.65 9.50
C TYR A 58 -3.75 7.50 8.55
N PHE A 59 -4.74 8.38 8.69
CA PHE A 59 -5.89 8.41 7.79
C PHE A 59 -5.61 9.33 6.61
N VAL A 60 -5.86 8.82 5.41
CA VAL A 60 -5.67 9.55 4.16
C VAL A 60 -6.95 9.54 3.32
N PHE A 61 -7.02 10.41 2.33
CA PHE A 61 -8.23 10.60 1.54
C PHE A 61 -8.56 9.42 0.60
N ILE A 62 -7.53 8.84 -0.04
CA ILE A 62 -7.67 7.75 -1.03
C ILE A 62 -6.47 6.81 -0.99
N GLY A 63 -6.60 5.63 -1.62
CA GLY A 63 -5.54 4.62 -1.70
C GLY A 63 -4.26 5.13 -2.35
N THR A 64 -4.35 5.91 -3.44
CA THR A 64 -3.16 6.54 -4.05
C THR A 64 -2.39 7.41 -3.04
N ALA A 65 -3.09 8.15 -2.18
CA ALA A 65 -2.42 8.93 -1.14
C ALA A 65 -1.74 8.01 -0.10
N ALA A 66 -2.35 6.87 0.25
CA ALA A 66 -1.74 5.88 1.13
C ALA A 66 -0.44 5.33 0.53
N ASN A 67 -0.48 4.89 -0.74
CA ASN A 67 0.69 4.37 -1.44
C ASN A 67 1.80 5.43 -1.56
N VAL A 68 1.46 6.63 -2.02
CA VAL A 68 2.44 7.73 -2.19
C VAL A 68 3.11 8.06 -0.86
N LEU A 69 2.34 8.28 0.21
CA LEU A 69 2.89 8.67 1.51
C LEU A 69 3.70 7.54 2.16
N GLY A 70 3.25 6.29 2.03
CA GLY A 70 3.98 5.12 2.53
C GLY A 70 5.32 4.92 1.81
N LEU A 71 5.32 5.09 0.49
CA LEU A 71 6.54 5.01 -0.32
C LEU A 71 7.47 6.19 -0.05
N GLU A 72 6.95 7.43 0.04
CA GLU A 72 7.73 8.63 0.37
C GLU A 72 8.42 8.49 1.74
N ALA A 73 7.70 7.99 2.73
CA ALA A 73 8.26 7.76 4.07
C ALA A 73 9.35 6.68 4.12
N SER A 74 9.44 5.85 3.08
CA SER A 74 10.35 4.69 3.00
C SER A 74 11.48 4.88 1.99
N THR A 75 11.56 6.03 1.32
CA THR A 75 12.52 6.24 0.23
C THR A 75 13.14 7.63 0.26
N GLU A 76 14.29 7.72 -0.41
CA GLU A 76 14.88 8.98 -0.85
C GLU A 76 14.74 9.08 -2.38
N SER A 77 14.79 10.29 -2.93
CA SER A 77 14.53 10.52 -4.37
C SER A 77 15.49 9.79 -5.33
N PHE A 78 16.62 9.31 -4.84
CA PHE A 78 17.58 8.51 -5.60
C PHE A 78 17.29 7.00 -5.52
N ASN A 79 16.30 6.59 -4.74
CA ASN A 79 15.92 5.19 -4.63
C ASN A 79 15.17 4.68 -5.88
N ALA A 80 14.98 3.38 -5.91
CA ALA A 80 14.08 2.69 -6.81
C ALA A 80 13.12 1.80 -6.01
N ILE A 81 11.92 1.65 -6.54
CA ILE A 81 10.86 0.81 -6.01
C ILE A 81 10.67 -0.37 -6.95
N ILE A 82 10.85 -1.59 -6.45
CA ILE A 82 10.63 -2.82 -7.21
C ILE A 82 9.20 -3.29 -6.98
N CYS A 83 8.44 -3.47 -8.05
CA CYS A 83 7.04 -3.90 -7.99
C CYS A 83 6.69 -4.85 -9.15
N ALA A 84 5.55 -5.54 -9.07
CA ALA A 84 5.04 -6.29 -10.21
C ALA A 84 4.63 -5.33 -11.35
N GLU A 85 4.79 -5.76 -12.60
CA GLU A 85 4.37 -4.98 -13.77
C GLU A 85 2.87 -4.64 -13.79
N THR A 86 2.06 -5.46 -13.10
CA THR A 86 0.61 -5.31 -12.98
C THR A 86 0.20 -4.51 -11.75
N SER A 87 1.14 -4.10 -10.89
CA SER A 87 0.82 -3.42 -9.63
C SER A 87 0.13 -2.09 -9.85
N HIS A 88 -0.83 -1.76 -8.99
CA HIS A 88 -1.61 -0.53 -9.05
C HIS A 88 -0.72 0.73 -9.06
N ILE A 89 0.32 0.76 -8.24
CA ILE A 89 1.29 1.87 -8.18
C ILE A 89 2.03 2.10 -9.50
N HIS A 90 2.15 1.07 -10.35
CA HIS A 90 2.84 1.17 -11.64
C HIS A 90 1.88 1.49 -12.79
N VAL A 91 0.64 0.98 -12.75
CA VAL A 91 -0.30 1.03 -13.88
C VAL A 91 -1.39 2.07 -13.68
N ASP A 92 -1.99 2.18 -12.49
CA ASP A 92 -3.28 2.85 -12.28
C ASP A 92 -3.23 4.07 -11.35
N GLU A 93 -2.04 4.65 -11.11
CA GLU A 93 -1.89 5.87 -10.28
C GLU A 93 -1.32 7.07 -11.05
N CYS A 94 -1.38 7.05 -12.37
CA CYS A 94 -1.00 8.17 -13.25
C CYS A 94 0.40 8.75 -12.96
N GLY A 95 1.36 7.92 -12.50
CA GLY A 95 2.70 8.35 -12.14
C GLY A 95 2.77 9.16 -10.83
N ALA A 96 1.77 9.04 -9.96
CA ALA A 96 1.79 9.74 -8.68
C ALA A 96 2.94 9.27 -7.78
N PRO A 97 3.22 7.96 -7.62
CA PRO A 97 4.37 7.51 -6.86
C PRO A 97 5.68 8.13 -7.35
N GLU A 98 5.97 8.07 -8.65
CA GLU A 98 7.18 8.64 -9.24
C GLU A 98 7.25 10.17 -9.05
N ARG A 99 6.11 10.85 -9.20
CA ARG A 99 6.04 12.31 -9.09
C ARG A 99 6.39 12.80 -7.69
N PHE A 100 5.90 12.12 -6.67
CA PHE A 100 6.05 12.58 -5.29
C PHE A 100 7.32 12.03 -4.63
N THR A 101 7.67 10.77 -4.85
CA THR A 101 8.89 10.18 -4.28
C THR A 101 10.15 10.55 -5.08
N GLY A 102 10.02 10.87 -6.37
CA GLY A 102 11.16 11.01 -7.28
C GLY A 102 11.84 9.67 -7.62
N CYS A 103 11.34 8.56 -7.10
CA CYS A 103 11.93 7.23 -7.29
C CYS A 103 11.67 6.67 -8.68
N LYS A 104 12.59 5.84 -9.14
CA LYS A 104 12.40 5.02 -10.34
C LYS A 104 11.58 3.78 -10.01
N MET A 105 10.54 3.50 -10.80
CA MET A 105 9.83 2.24 -10.73
C MET A 105 10.59 1.18 -11.53
N LEU A 106 10.84 0.02 -10.90
CA LEU A 106 11.49 -1.14 -11.50
C LEU A 106 10.48 -2.29 -11.54
N SER A 107 9.77 -2.40 -12.66
CA SER A 107 8.74 -3.42 -12.83
C SER A 107 9.33 -4.79 -13.14
N VAL A 108 8.77 -5.80 -12.51
CA VAL A 108 9.10 -7.22 -12.69
C VAL A 108 7.96 -7.90 -13.41
N GLU A 109 8.26 -8.55 -14.53
CA GLU A 109 7.30 -9.44 -15.21
C GLU A 109 6.94 -10.61 -14.30
N THR A 110 5.66 -10.88 -14.16
CA THR A 110 5.14 -11.93 -13.28
C THR A 110 4.08 -12.77 -14.00
N ALA A 111 4.02 -14.06 -13.69
CA ALA A 111 3.01 -14.93 -14.28
C ALA A 111 1.63 -14.76 -13.63
N ASP A 112 1.58 -14.33 -12.37
CA ASP A 112 0.39 -14.32 -11.54
C ASP A 112 0.26 -13.05 -10.68
N GLY A 113 1.01 -12.01 -10.99
CA GLY A 113 1.04 -10.76 -10.23
C GLY A 113 1.90 -10.81 -8.96
N LYS A 114 2.50 -11.96 -8.63
CA LYS A 114 3.34 -12.10 -7.42
C LYS A 114 4.82 -11.99 -7.74
N LEU A 115 5.50 -11.13 -6.99
CA LEU A 115 6.96 -11.04 -7.03
C LEU A 115 7.62 -12.32 -6.49
N THR A 116 8.70 -12.71 -7.13
CA THR A 116 9.60 -13.76 -6.64
C THR A 116 10.98 -13.19 -6.38
N ILE A 117 11.76 -13.84 -5.52
CA ILE A 117 13.15 -13.43 -5.26
C ILE A 117 13.98 -13.44 -6.55
N GLU A 118 13.75 -14.40 -7.44
CA GLU A 118 14.43 -14.50 -8.73
C GLU A 118 14.14 -13.30 -9.63
N GLY A 119 12.88 -12.85 -9.66
CA GLY A 119 12.47 -11.64 -10.39
C GLY A 119 13.12 -10.38 -9.80
N ILE A 120 13.09 -10.22 -8.49
CA ILE A 120 13.66 -9.10 -7.77
C ILE A 120 15.18 -9.02 -8.00
N LYS A 121 15.89 -10.13 -7.94
CA LYS A 121 17.36 -10.18 -8.13
C LYS A 121 17.85 -9.55 -9.42
N LYS A 122 17.03 -9.52 -10.48
CA LYS A 122 17.39 -8.87 -11.75
C LYS A 122 17.59 -7.35 -11.58
N HIS A 123 16.99 -6.76 -10.56
CA HIS A 123 17.07 -5.33 -10.25
C HIS A 123 18.03 -5.01 -9.09
N MET A 124 18.56 -6.04 -8.43
CA MET A 124 19.46 -5.86 -7.28
C MET A 124 20.91 -5.59 -7.73
N HIS A 125 21.10 -4.45 -8.36
CA HIS A 125 22.40 -3.99 -8.84
C HIS A 125 22.53 -2.48 -8.71
N GLY A 126 23.75 -1.95 -8.90
CA GLY A 126 24.00 -0.52 -8.87
C GLY A 126 24.18 0.08 -7.47
N PHE A 127 24.15 -0.72 -6.42
CA PHE A 127 24.36 -0.27 -5.05
C PHE A 127 25.70 0.44 -4.89
N GLY A 128 25.69 1.66 -4.31
CA GLY A 128 26.87 2.47 -4.11
C GLY A 128 27.47 3.09 -5.37
N PHE A 129 26.81 2.94 -6.53
CA PHE A 129 27.23 3.58 -7.78
C PHE A 129 26.40 4.84 -8.02
N GLU A 130 27.05 6.00 -8.04
CA GLU A 130 26.42 7.33 -8.00
C GLU A 130 25.51 7.66 -9.19
N HIS A 131 25.61 6.91 -10.30
CA HIS A 131 24.78 7.12 -11.51
C HIS A 131 23.60 6.15 -11.60
N HIS A 132 23.44 5.26 -10.63
CA HIS A 132 22.32 4.31 -10.61
C HIS A 132 21.35 4.64 -9.47
N SER A 133 20.05 4.49 -9.73
CA SER A 133 19.06 4.49 -8.67
C SER A 133 19.27 3.28 -7.77
N GLN A 134 19.10 3.49 -6.46
CA GLN A 134 19.38 2.48 -5.44
C GLN A 134 18.07 1.78 -5.05
N PRO A 135 17.88 0.47 -5.27
CA PRO A 135 16.72 -0.24 -4.75
C PRO A 135 16.54 0.02 -3.25
N GLY A 136 15.38 0.55 -2.86
CA GLY A 136 15.08 0.90 -1.47
C GLY A 136 13.81 0.23 -0.95
N VAL A 137 12.89 -0.12 -1.86
CA VAL A 137 11.60 -0.72 -1.48
C VAL A 137 11.25 -1.86 -2.43
N ILE A 138 10.74 -2.96 -1.85
CA ILE A 138 9.98 -3.98 -2.56
C ILE A 138 8.50 -3.70 -2.26
N SER A 139 7.67 -3.52 -3.29
CA SER A 139 6.25 -3.25 -3.14
C SER A 139 5.42 -4.41 -3.69
N ILE A 140 4.49 -4.90 -2.87
CA ILE A 140 3.54 -5.96 -3.23
C ILE A 140 2.10 -5.48 -3.05
N THR A 141 1.15 -6.14 -3.69
CA THR A 141 -0.30 -5.89 -3.53
C THR A 141 -0.99 -7.15 -3.01
N GLN A 142 -1.83 -7.01 -2.01
CA GLN A 142 -2.58 -8.12 -1.40
C GLN A 142 -4.09 -7.79 -1.39
N ALA A 143 -4.94 -8.56 -2.07
CA ALA A 143 -4.63 -9.52 -3.13
C ALA A 143 -4.12 -8.78 -4.38
N THR A 144 -3.34 -9.48 -5.23
CA THR A 144 -2.78 -8.87 -6.44
C THR A 144 -3.88 -8.45 -7.43
N GLU A 145 -3.53 -7.63 -8.38
CA GLU A 145 -4.42 -7.17 -9.46
C GLU A 145 -4.93 -8.32 -10.35
N LEU A 146 -4.24 -9.46 -10.34
CA LEU A 146 -4.66 -10.69 -11.02
C LEU A 146 -5.50 -11.62 -10.13
N GLY A 147 -5.81 -11.21 -8.89
CA GLY A 147 -6.64 -11.95 -7.95
C GLY A 147 -5.93 -13.09 -7.23
N THR A 148 -4.62 -13.17 -7.30
CA THR A 148 -3.82 -14.13 -6.54
C THR A 148 -3.52 -13.58 -5.14
N VAL A 149 -3.17 -14.48 -4.22
CA VAL A 149 -2.93 -14.14 -2.81
C VAL A 149 -1.55 -14.62 -2.40
N TYR A 150 -0.76 -13.74 -1.81
CA TYR A 150 0.46 -14.15 -1.13
C TYR A 150 0.13 -14.90 0.15
N THR A 151 0.76 -16.03 0.36
CA THR A 151 0.75 -16.70 1.66
C THR A 151 1.63 -15.95 2.65
N VAL A 152 1.37 -16.13 3.94
CA VAL A 152 2.22 -15.55 5.02
C VAL A 152 3.69 -15.95 4.84
N LYS A 153 3.95 -17.18 4.38
CA LYS A 153 5.33 -17.65 4.11
C LYS A 153 5.99 -16.88 2.95
N GLU A 154 5.26 -16.61 1.87
CA GLU A 154 5.79 -15.82 0.74
C GLU A 154 6.07 -14.39 1.17
N ILE A 155 5.16 -13.75 1.90
CA ILE A 155 5.37 -12.39 2.44
C ILE A 155 6.60 -12.37 3.34
N LYS A 156 6.73 -13.35 4.24
CA LYS A 156 7.89 -13.44 5.12
C LYS A 156 9.20 -13.56 4.35
N VAL A 157 9.25 -14.38 3.32
CA VAL A 157 10.45 -14.55 2.47
C VAL A 157 10.83 -13.23 1.78
N LEU A 158 9.85 -12.49 1.26
CA LEU A 158 10.08 -11.17 0.64
C LEU A 158 10.52 -10.12 1.67
N SER A 159 9.91 -10.13 2.85
CA SER A 159 10.28 -9.23 3.96
C SER A 159 11.71 -9.50 4.45
N ASP A 160 12.05 -10.76 4.73
CA ASP A 160 13.38 -11.14 5.18
C ASP A 160 14.44 -10.76 4.11
N TYR A 161 14.09 -10.94 2.83
CA TYR A 161 14.98 -10.56 1.72
C TYR A 161 15.17 -9.04 1.65
N ALA A 162 14.09 -8.25 1.71
CA ALA A 162 14.17 -6.80 1.72
C ALA A 162 15.05 -6.31 2.88
N HIS A 163 14.74 -6.74 4.11
CA HIS A 163 15.47 -6.32 5.30
C HIS A 163 16.94 -6.73 5.28
N SER A 164 17.28 -7.91 4.73
CA SER A 164 18.68 -8.34 4.60
C SER A 164 19.52 -7.46 3.64
N HIS A 165 18.84 -6.64 2.82
CA HIS A 165 19.45 -5.68 1.90
C HIS A 165 19.23 -4.22 2.31
N ASN A 166 18.81 -3.97 3.56
CA ASN A 166 18.45 -2.64 4.08
C ASN A 166 17.35 -1.95 3.25
N MET A 167 16.42 -2.73 2.73
CA MET A 167 15.24 -2.26 2.01
C MET A 167 13.99 -2.44 2.85
N TYR A 168 12.94 -1.69 2.55
CA TYR A 168 11.61 -1.89 3.13
C TYR A 168 10.75 -2.81 2.27
N LEU A 169 9.80 -3.49 2.90
CA LEU A 169 8.68 -4.13 2.23
C LEU A 169 7.44 -3.24 2.40
N HIS A 170 6.95 -2.69 1.30
CA HIS A 170 5.66 -2.01 1.22
C HIS A 170 4.57 -3.00 0.76
N MET A 171 3.39 -2.91 1.36
CA MET A 171 2.24 -3.71 0.94
C MET A 171 1.01 -2.83 0.75
N ASP A 172 0.52 -2.74 -0.47
CA ASP A 172 -0.82 -2.23 -0.75
C ASP A 172 -1.84 -3.29 -0.31
N GLY A 173 -2.51 -3.01 0.80
CA GLY A 173 -3.49 -3.89 1.43
C GLY A 173 -4.94 -3.51 1.11
N ALA A 174 -5.22 -2.84 0.00
CA ALA A 174 -6.56 -2.36 -0.35
C ALA A 174 -7.64 -3.45 -0.35
N ARG A 175 -7.24 -4.73 -0.44
CA ARG A 175 -8.13 -5.91 -0.47
C ARG A 175 -7.83 -6.94 0.62
N LEU A 176 -7.17 -6.52 1.71
CA LEU A 176 -6.90 -7.36 2.89
C LEU A 176 -8.21 -7.72 3.62
#